data_8ff6e8ed6db9cba067b16ae972ec06cf
#
_entry.id   8ff6e8ed6db9cba067b16ae972ec06cf
#
_cell.length_a   1.000
_cell.length_b   1.000
_cell.length_c   1.000
_cell.angle_alpha   90.00
_cell.angle_beta   90.00
_cell.angle_gamma   90.00
#
_symmetry.space_group_name_H-M   'P 1'
#
loop_
_entity.id
_entity.type
_entity.pdbx_description
1 polymer ?
#
loop_
_entity_poly.entity_id
_entity_poly.type
_entity_poly.pdbx_seq_one_letter_code
_entity_poly.pdbx_strand_id
1 'polypeptide(L)'
;MPESTPRFTLLTAARLLDGSSSPPVTQAALLVENGRVVRMGRAADVRAPDGAAVDRRDYGEATILPGLVDAHTHLVAPGDGTLGDDVAKEDDDILLLQAAQNARTLLHSGVTTLRENGAKGKVAFSLREGIRRRLAPGPRMVICGRPIAMTGGHMGYFGSEADGEAAVRAEVRKLLKEGADYIKIVASGGSTRTSDPNRASYTVPELAAMTDEARRHGKLTAAHCTSAQSVQNCLDAGVDMIIHCIFTEPDGTYRFRPDLVERLVAAKAWVNPTLYVMKAGIERQREVREREGRLTPELEAQFEAGRRALDVRVDAVRQMSEAGVLMTAGSDSPWGWYAPGEFVHEIHMLAQAGLSYSEAIVAGTAGAADSIGVGAVAGRLLPGRQADLLVVRGDPTREITDLWNVLDVYQAGRRVERGVQ
;
A
#
# COMPACT_ATOMS: atom_id res chain seq x y z
N MET A 1 -26.62 4.13 33.05
CA MET A 1 -25.16 4.10 33.24
C MET A 1 -24.57 3.58 31.95
N PRO A 2 -23.60 4.23 31.27
CA PRO A 2 -22.97 3.60 30.15
C PRO A 2 -22.27 2.34 30.67
N GLU A 3 -22.56 1.19 30.07
CA GLU A 3 -21.83 -0.05 30.32
C GLU A 3 -20.33 0.23 30.17
N SER A 4 -19.55 -0.05 31.21
CA SER A 4 -18.09 0.13 31.16
C SER A 4 -17.58 -0.79 30.08
N THR A 5 -16.99 -0.22 29.02
CA THR A 5 -16.30 -1.00 27.95
C THR A 5 -15.37 -1.99 28.64
N PRO A 6 -15.46 -3.31 28.35
CA PRO A 6 -14.61 -4.30 29.01
C PRO A 6 -13.15 -3.94 28.76
N ARG A 7 -12.35 -3.99 29.83
CA ARG A 7 -10.92 -3.67 29.77
C ARG A 7 -10.14 -4.63 28.88
N PHE A 8 -10.60 -5.89 28.85
CA PHE A 8 -9.95 -6.97 28.11
C PHE A 8 -10.85 -7.50 26.99
N THR A 9 -10.21 -7.84 25.86
CA THR A 9 -10.84 -8.63 24.80
C THR A 9 -10.01 -9.88 24.60
N LEU A 10 -10.63 -11.06 24.65
CA LEU A 10 -10.01 -12.35 24.36
C LEU A 10 -10.61 -12.93 23.08
N LEU A 11 -9.76 -13.07 22.07
CA LEU A 11 -10.13 -13.65 20.78
C LEU A 11 -9.53 -15.04 20.69
N THR A 12 -10.33 -16.03 20.26
CA THR A 12 -9.87 -17.40 19.97
C THR A 12 -10.18 -17.79 18.53
N ALA A 13 -9.29 -18.57 17.91
CA ALA A 13 -9.45 -19.09 16.54
C ALA A 13 -8.59 -20.35 16.34
N ALA A 14 -8.86 -21.07 15.26
CA ALA A 14 -8.03 -22.23 14.91
C ALA A 14 -6.56 -21.84 14.68
N ARG A 15 -6.30 -20.64 14.14
CA ARG A 15 -4.96 -20.17 13.73
C ARG A 15 -4.73 -18.72 14.07
N LEU A 16 -3.44 -18.37 14.33
CA LEU A 16 -2.98 -17.00 14.44
C LEU A 16 -1.63 -16.84 13.72
N LEU A 17 -1.54 -15.83 12.88
CA LEU A 17 -0.31 -15.33 12.26
C LEU A 17 0.13 -14.09 13.03
N ASP A 18 1.41 -14.02 13.39
CA ASP A 18 1.95 -12.90 14.17
C ASP A 18 2.51 -11.75 13.31
N GLY A 19 2.53 -11.93 11.98
CA GLY A 19 3.14 -11.02 11.01
C GLY A 19 4.57 -11.39 10.63
N SER A 20 5.10 -12.51 11.11
CA SER A 20 6.33 -13.12 10.60
C SER A 20 6.00 -14.24 9.60
N SER A 21 7.04 -14.77 8.94
CA SER A 21 6.93 -15.98 8.10
C SER A 21 6.95 -17.29 8.91
N SER A 22 6.87 -17.22 10.24
CA SER A 22 6.79 -18.40 11.10
C SER A 22 5.50 -19.17 10.88
N PRO A 23 5.47 -20.51 11.14
CA PRO A 23 4.23 -21.28 11.07
C PRO A 23 3.14 -20.71 11.97
N PRO A 24 1.85 -20.80 11.58
CA PRO A 24 0.74 -20.33 12.39
C PRO A 24 0.71 -20.97 13.79
N VAL A 25 0.37 -20.19 14.80
CA VAL A 25 -0.01 -20.74 16.12
C VAL A 25 -1.37 -21.41 15.96
N THR A 26 -1.46 -22.70 16.27
CA THR A 26 -2.71 -23.48 16.22
C THR A 26 -3.47 -23.43 17.55
N GLN A 27 -4.81 -23.58 17.50
CA GLN A 27 -5.69 -23.43 18.67
C GLN A 27 -5.35 -22.13 19.40
N ALA A 28 -5.37 -21.04 18.67
CA ALA A 28 -4.77 -19.78 19.08
C ALA A 28 -5.70 -18.93 19.93
N ALA A 29 -5.08 -18.12 20.78
CA ALA A 29 -5.77 -17.02 21.46
C ALA A 29 -4.90 -15.76 21.44
N LEU A 30 -5.59 -14.61 21.44
CA LEU A 30 -5.04 -13.28 21.53
C LEU A 30 -5.76 -12.51 22.63
N LEU A 31 -5.02 -12.02 23.62
CA LEU A 31 -5.53 -11.14 24.68
C LEU A 31 -5.14 -9.70 24.40
N VAL A 32 -6.14 -8.84 24.35
CA VAL A 32 -6.00 -7.40 24.14
C VAL A 32 -6.45 -6.65 25.38
N GLU A 33 -5.70 -5.66 25.83
CA GLU A 33 -6.02 -4.72 26.89
C GLU A 33 -5.80 -3.29 26.40
N ASN A 34 -6.80 -2.42 26.57
CA ASN A 34 -6.71 -0.99 26.20
C ASN A 34 -6.15 -0.76 24.79
N GLY A 35 -6.57 -1.60 23.84
CA GLY A 35 -6.17 -1.50 22.42
C GLY A 35 -4.77 -2.04 22.08
N ARG A 36 -4.10 -2.70 23.04
CA ARG A 36 -2.79 -3.31 22.82
C ARG A 36 -2.82 -4.81 23.06
N VAL A 37 -2.01 -5.54 22.31
CA VAL A 37 -1.76 -6.97 22.53
C VAL A 37 -1.06 -7.14 23.88
N VAL A 38 -1.62 -7.92 24.78
CA VAL A 38 -1.00 -8.30 26.05
C VAL A 38 -0.28 -9.62 25.92
N ARG A 39 -0.95 -10.60 25.35
CA ARG A 39 -0.45 -11.95 25.15
C ARG A 39 -1.08 -12.59 23.92
N MET A 40 -0.32 -13.42 23.25
CA MET A 40 -0.79 -14.29 22.21
C MET A 40 -0.11 -15.65 22.29
N GLY A 41 -0.77 -16.69 21.78
CA GLY A 41 -0.23 -18.06 21.83
C GLY A 41 -1.34 -19.10 21.74
N ARG A 42 -1.08 -20.30 22.25
CA ARG A 42 -2.13 -21.34 22.34
C ARG A 42 -3.19 -20.92 23.35
N ALA A 43 -4.44 -21.23 23.08
CA ALA A 43 -5.58 -20.86 23.93
C ALA A 43 -5.45 -21.39 25.38
N ALA A 44 -4.79 -22.54 25.57
CA ALA A 44 -4.51 -23.08 26.90
C ALA A 44 -3.61 -22.17 27.75
N ASP A 45 -2.73 -21.37 27.09
CA ASP A 45 -1.67 -20.57 27.73
C ASP A 45 -2.05 -19.08 27.85
N VAL A 46 -3.15 -18.64 27.19
CA VAL A 46 -3.57 -17.24 27.16
C VAL A 46 -4.82 -17.05 27.99
N ARG A 47 -4.69 -16.36 29.11
CA ARG A 47 -5.79 -16.08 30.05
C ARG A 47 -5.80 -14.59 30.43
N ALA A 48 -6.99 -14.06 30.59
CA ALA A 48 -7.17 -12.77 31.24
C ALA A 48 -6.94 -12.90 32.75
N PRO A 49 -6.60 -11.80 33.45
CA PRO A 49 -6.52 -11.80 34.91
C PRO A 49 -7.83 -12.25 35.57
N ASP A 50 -7.72 -12.93 36.71
CA ASP A 50 -8.87 -13.41 37.47
C ASP A 50 -9.77 -12.23 37.89
N GLY A 51 -11.08 -12.40 37.74
CA GLY A 51 -12.06 -11.34 38.09
C GLY A 51 -12.13 -10.17 37.08
N ALA A 52 -11.35 -10.14 36.02
CA ALA A 52 -11.42 -9.09 35.02
C ALA A 52 -12.68 -9.22 34.14
N ALA A 53 -13.28 -8.07 33.79
CA ALA A 53 -14.31 -8.01 32.75
C ALA A 53 -13.66 -8.26 31.37
N VAL A 54 -14.14 -9.29 30.66
CA VAL A 54 -13.55 -9.73 29.38
C VAL A 54 -14.64 -9.89 28.32
N ASP A 55 -14.50 -9.19 27.19
CA ASP A 55 -15.24 -9.51 25.97
C ASP A 55 -14.57 -10.75 25.32
N ARG A 56 -15.33 -11.84 25.19
CA ARG A 56 -14.84 -13.11 24.62
C ARG A 56 -15.48 -13.34 23.27
N ARG A 57 -14.64 -13.63 22.28
CA ARG A 57 -15.11 -13.97 20.92
C ARG A 57 -14.36 -15.19 20.42
N ASP A 58 -15.13 -16.20 20.05
CA ASP A 58 -14.60 -17.40 19.43
C ASP A 58 -14.94 -17.37 17.93
N TYR A 59 -13.91 -17.50 17.11
CA TYR A 59 -14.01 -17.50 15.64
C TYR A 59 -13.90 -18.91 15.04
N GLY A 60 -13.82 -19.96 15.86
CA GLY A 60 -13.79 -21.35 15.39
C GLY A 60 -12.63 -21.59 14.40
N GLU A 61 -12.96 -22.07 13.19
CA GLU A 61 -11.98 -22.45 12.16
C GLU A 61 -11.30 -21.26 11.43
N ALA A 62 -11.49 -20.04 11.90
CA ALA A 62 -10.89 -18.83 11.31
C ALA A 62 -9.39 -18.69 11.60
N THR A 63 -8.80 -17.70 10.94
CA THR A 63 -7.43 -17.23 11.16
C THR A 63 -7.43 -15.79 11.64
N ILE A 64 -6.75 -15.51 12.75
CA ILE A 64 -6.43 -14.16 13.23
C ILE A 64 -5.07 -13.78 12.65
N LEU A 65 -4.95 -12.57 12.07
CA LEU A 65 -3.69 -12.06 11.53
C LEU A 65 -3.59 -10.53 11.76
N PRO A 66 -2.40 -9.93 11.62
CA PRO A 66 -2.28 -8.48 11.65
C PRO A 66 -3.19 -7.85 10.60
N GLY A 67 -3.75 -6.69 10.91
CA GLY A 67 -4.46 -5.89 9.92
C GLY A 67 -3.54 -5.59 8.73
N LEU A 68 -4.10 -5.62 7.52
CA LEU A 68 -3.36 -5.40 6.30
C LEU A 68 -2.77 -3.97 6.27
N VAL A 69 -1.61 -3.85 5.65
CA VAL A 69 -0.89 -2.59 5.46
C VAL A 69 -0.69 -2.40 3.96
N ASP A 70 -1.40 -1.42 3.38
CA ASP A 70 -1.25 -1.07 1.97
C ASP A 70 -0.19 0.04 1.83
N ALA A 71 0.98 -0.30 1.26
CA ALA A 71 2.10 0.63 1.13
C ALA A 71 1.93 1.67 0.00
N HIS A 72 0.84 1.63 -0.76
CA HIS A 72 0.63 2.52 -1.90
C HIS A 72 -0.84 2.72 -2.26
N THR A 73 -1.40 3.87 -1.92
CA THR A 73 -2.77 4.24 -2.28
C THR A 73 -2.86 5.66 -2.83
N HIS A 74 -3.95 5.95 -3.57
CA HIS A 74 -4.30 7.28 -4.09
C HIS A 74 -5.79 7.56 -3.82
N LEU A 75 -6.13 7.87 -2.57
CA LEU A 75 -7.51 7.89 -2.08
C LEU A 75 -8.44 8.88 -2.80
N VAL A 76 -7.91 9.85 -3.53
CA VAL A 76 -8.71 10.83 -4.29
C VAL A 76 -9.26 10.26 -5.60
N ALA A 77 -8.72 9.15 -6.10
CA ALA A 77 -9.15 8.55 -7.36
C ALA A 77 -10.41 7.69 -7.18
N PRO A 78 -11.32 7.62 -8.17
CA PRO A 78 -12.57 6.85 -8.06
C PRO A 78 -12.43 5.35 -8.34
N GLY A 79 -11.37 4.91 -9.05
CA GLY A 79 -11.18 3.51 -9.43
C GLY A 79 -12.03 3.02 -10.62
N ASP A 80 -12.51 3.93 -11.44
CA ASP A 80 -13.42 3.69 -12.56
C ASP A 80 -12.80 3.96 -13.94
N GLY A 81 -11.48 4.19 -13.98
CA GLY A 81 -10.73 4.51 -15.18
C GLY A 81 -10.57 6.01 -15.44
N THR A 82 -11.12 6.88 -14.59
CA THR A 82 -10.90 8.32 -14.68
C THR A 82 -9.40 8.64 -14.56
N LEU A 83 -8.89 9.41 -15.52
CA LEU A 83 -7.47 9.81 -15.54
C LEU A 83 -7.17 10.83 -14.44
N GLY A 84 -5.95 10.80 -13.90
CA GLY A 84 -5.52 11.74 -12.87
C GLY A 84 -5.60 13.21 -13.27
N ASP A 85 -5.37 13.51 -14.57
CA ASP A 85 -5.57 14.85 -15.13
C ASP A 85 -7.02 15.35 -14.97
N ASP A 86 -8.00 14.45 -14.98
CA ASP A 86 -9.41 14.78 -14.81
C ASP A 86 -9.81 14.79 -13.34
N VAL A 87 -9.30 13.85 -12.53
CA VAL A 87 -9.43 13.87 -11.07
C VAL A 87 -8.94 15.21 -10.48
N ALA A 88 -7.84 15.73 -10.99
CA ALA A 88 -7.26 16.99 -10.48
C ALA A 88 -8.11 18.24 -10.80
N LYS A 89 -9.11 18.15 -11.67
CA LYS A 89 -10.05 19.26 -11.98
C LYS A 89 -11.16 19.38 -10.94
N GLU A 90 -11.43 18.30 -10.18
CA GLU A 90 -12.45 18.33 -9.15
C GLU A 90 -12.07 19.27 -8.00
N ASP A 91 -13.08 19.80 -7.32
CA ASP A 91 -12.91 20.62 -6.13
C ASP A 91 -12.33 19.80 -4.98
N ASP A 92 -11.47 20.41 -4.17
CA ASP A 92 -10.79 19.75 -3.04
C ASP A 92 -11.79 19.15 -2.03
N ASP A 93 -12.98 19.76 -1.86
CA ASP A 93 -14.04 19.28 -0.97
C ASP A 93 -14.67 17.97 -1.50
N ILE A 94 -14.87 17.86 -2.81
CA ILE A 94 -15.36 16.63 -3.47
C ILE A 94 -14.29 15.53 -3.36
N LEU A 95 -13.04 15.87 -3.63
CA LEU A 95 -11.93 14.93 -3.48
C LEU A 95 -11.77 14.45 -2.03
N LEU A 96 -12.02 15.31 -1.04
CA LEU A 96 -12.00 14.92 0.37
C LEU A 96 -13.11 13.91 0.70
N LEU A 97 -14.33 14.11 0.19
CA LEU A 97 -15.45 13.19 0.38
C LEU A 97 -15.17 11.84 -0.30
N GLN A 98 -14.65 11.86 -1.54
CA GLN A 98 -14.23 10.64 -2.25
C GLN A 98 -13.15 9.89 -1.48
N ALA A 99 -12.13 10.59 -1.00
CA ALA A 99 -11.03 10.00 -0.24
C ALA A 99 -11.51 9.43 1.11
N ALA A 100 -12.48 10.06 1.77
CA ALA A 100 -13.08 9.54 3.01
C ALA A 100 -13.89 8.26 2.76
N GLN A 101 -14.65 8.21 1.66
CA GLN A 101 -15.37 7.00 1.25
C GLN A 101 -14.41 5.85 0.94
N ASN A 102 -13.35 6.11 0.18
CA ASN A 102 -12.34 5.10 -0.16
C ASN A 102 -11.60 4.61 1.09
N ALA A 103 -11.20 5.51 1.99
CA ALA A 103 -10.57 5.15 3.26
C ALA A 103 -11.45 4.22 4.10
N ARG A 104 -12.77 4.50 4.18
CA ARG A 104 -13.72 3.61 4.87
C ARG A 104 -13.78 2.24 4.20
N THR A 105 -13.84 2.19 2.87
CA THR A 105 -13.89 0.93 2.11
C THR A 105 -12.63 0.09 2.36
N LEU A 106 -11.44 0.71 2.33
CA LEU A 106 -10.18 0.02 2.64
C LEU A 106 -10.18 -0.52 4.08
N LEU A 107 -10.63 0.27 5.07
CA LEU A 107 -10.72 -0.21 6.46
C LEU A 107 -11.66 -1.41 6.58
N HIS A 108 -12.80 -1.37 5.91
CA HIS A 108 -13.78 -2.47 5.92
C HIS A 108 -13.27 -3.73 5.22
N SER A 109 -12.33 -3.62 4.28
CA SER A 109 -11.69 -4.77 3.62
C SER A 109 -10.51 -5.36 4.42
N GLY A 110 -10.17 -4.79 5.59
CA GLY A 110 -9.10 -5.29 6.45
C GLY A 110 -7.81 -4.48 6.41
N VAL A 111 -7.72 -3.43 5.59
CA VAL A 111 -6.56 -2.52 5.58
C VAL A 111 -6.66 -1.59 6.79
N THR A 112 -5.85 -1.82 7.81
CA THR A 112 -5.84 -1.02 9.05
C THR A 112 -4.83 0.12 9.03
N THR A 113 -3.85 0.04 8.12
CA THR A 113 -2.83 1.07 7.89
C THR A 113 -2.58 1.21 6.40
N LEU A 114 -2.40 2.42 5.91
CA LEU A 114 -2.05 2.69 4.52
C LEU A 114 -1.02 3.80 4.39
N ARG A 115 -0.33 3.81 3.25
CA ARG A 115 0.47 4.96 2.80
C ARG A 115 -0.19 5.62 1.59
N GLU A 116 -0.58 6.89 1.77
CA GLU A 116 -1.16 7.74 0.74
C GLU A 116 -0.02 8.37 -0.09
N ASN A 117 0.02 8.09 -1.39
CA ASN A 117 1.13 8.43 -2.27
C ASN A 117 0.89 9.67 -3.12
N GLY A 118 -0.10 10.45 -2.76
CA GLY A 118 -0.30 11.78 -3.32
C GLY A 118 -1.74 12.12 -3.64
N ALA A 119 -2.14 13.28 -3.14
CA ALA A 119 -3.44 13.89 -3.36
C ALA A 119 -3.27 15.38 -3.70
N LYS A 120 -4.30 15.99 -4.28
CA LYS A 120 -4.33 17.42 -4.60
C LYS A 120 -4.33 18.26 -3.32
N GLY A 121 -3.56 19.34 -3.34
CA GLY A 121 -3.63 20.41 -2.34
C GLY A 121 -3.44 19.91 -0.90
N LYS A 122 -4.45 20.07 -0.08
CA LYS A 122 -4.47 19.68 1.35
C LYS A 122 -5.31 18.45 1.65
N VAL A 123 -5.89 17.80 0.68
CA VAL A 123 -6.89 16.71 0.85
C VAL A 123 -6.37 15.59 1.77
N ALA A 124 -5.16 15.06 1.52
CA ALA A 124 -4.60 13.99 2.35
C ALA A 124 -4.37 14.43 3.81
N PHE A 125 -3.92 15.68 4.03
CA PHE A 125 -3.74 16.23 5.38
C PHE A 125 -5.07 16.35 6.12
N SER A 126 -6.10 16.88 5.46
CA SER A 126 -7.45 17.05 6.00
C SER A 126 -8.09 15.71 6.34
N LEU A 127 -7.99 14.72 5.45
CA LEU A 127 -8.51 13.38 5.69
C LEU A 127 -7.84 12.71 6.88
N ARG A 128 -6.49 12.70 6.94
CA ARG A 128 -5.76 12.13 8.08
C ARG A 128 -6.20 12.76 9.41
N GLU A 129 -6.34 14.08 9.43
CA GLU A 129 -6.80 14.78 10.64
C GLU A 129 -8.25 14.45 10.96
N GLY A 130 -9.13 14.33 9.96
CA GLY A 130 -10.51 13.90 10.12
C GLY A 130 -10.63 12.50 10.74
N ILE A 131 -9.85 11.54 10.24
CA ILE A 131 -9.78 10.18 10.80
C ILE A 131 -9.23 10.21 12.24
N ARG A 132 -8.16 10.95 12.49
CA ARG A 132 -7.59 11.11 13.84
C ARG A 132 -8.60 11.66 14.85
N ARG A 133 -9.43 12.62 14.43
CA ARG A 133 -10.54 13.19 15.23
C ARG A 133 -11.79 12.31 15.26
N ARG A 134 -11.82 11.19 14.55
CA ARG A 134 -12.99 10.31 14.41
C ARG A 134 -14.19 11.00 13.74
N LEU A 135 -13.96 11.94 12.87
CA LEU A 135 -14.98 12.56 12.02
C LEU A 135 -15.33 11.67 10.83
N ALA A 136 -14.41 10.82 10.41
CA ALA A 136 -14.62 9.79 9.40
C ALA A 136 -13.90 8.49 9.82
N PRO A 137 -14.45 7.30 9.50
CA PRO A 137 -13.74 6.05 9.66
C PRO A 137 -12.68 5.90 8.58
N GLY A 138 -11.55 5.29 8.93
CA GLY A 138 -10.45 5.01 7.98
C GLY A 138 -9.25 4.37 8.66
N PRO A 139 -8.32 3.82 7.87
CA PRO A 139 -7.05 3.27 8.33
C PRO A 139 -6.16 4.35 8.98
N ARG A 140 -5.12 3.92 9.69
CA ARG A 140 -3.98 4.77 10.01
C ARG A 140 -3.34 5.22 8.70
N MET A 141 -3.09 6.52 8.54
CA MET A 141 -2.51 7.08 7.33
C MET A 141 -1.07 7.54 7.53
N VAL A 142 -0.18 7.13 6.63
CA VAL A 142 1.15 7.70 6.40
C VAL A 142 1.07 8.50 5.10
N ILE A 143 1.32 9.80 5.11
CA ILE A 143 1.02 10.66 3.96
C ILE A 143 2.24 11.45 3.48
N CYS A 144 2.38 11.63 2.16
CA CYS A 144 3.31 12.59 1.56
C CYS A 144 2.67 13.98 1.33
N GLY A 145 1.35 14.06 1.38
CA GLY A 145 0.59 15.22 0.93
C GLY A 145 0.50 15.26 -0.60
N ARG A 146 1.42 15.96 -1.24
CA ARG A 146 1.55 16.02 -2.70
C ARG A 146 2.86 15.36 -3.13
N PRO A 147 2.88 14.60 -4.24
CA PRO A 147 4.14 14.09 -4.78
C PRO A 147 4.94 15.22 -5.43
N ILE A 148 6.26 15.22 -5.26
CA ILE A 148 7.13 16.17 -5.94
C ILE A 148 7.34 15.70 -7.38
N ALA A 149 6.95 16.53 -8.33
CA ALA A 149 7.07 16.31 -9.77
C ALA A 149 7.89 17.44 -10.44
N MET A 150 8.53 17.15 -11.57
CA MET A 150 9.08 18.21 -12.42
C MET A 150 7.93 19.01 -13.05
N THR A 151 8.17 20.24 -13.45
CA THR A 151 7.18 21.09 -14.11
C THR A 151 6.60 20.39 -15.35
N GLY A 152 5.26 20.23 -15.40
CA GLY A 152 4.53 19.51 -16.45
C GLY A 152 4.72 17.99 -16.43
N GLY A 153 5.37 17.44 -15.41
CA GLY A 153 5.60 16.01 -15.24
C GLY A 153 4.38 15.25 -14.71
N HIS A 154 4.53 13.93 -14.58
CA HIS A 154 3.49 13.07 -14.03
C HIS A 154 3.08 13.52 -12.63
N MET A 155 1.78 13.58 -12.36
CA MET A 155 1.17 14.03 -11.10
C MET A 155 1.50 15.49 -10.69
N GLY A 156 2.15 16.30 -11.53
CA GLY A 156 2.42 17.73 -11.25
C GLY A 156 1.15 18.52 -10.97
N TYR A 157 0.02 18.10 -11.53
CA TYR A 157 -1.30 18.68 -11.31
C TYR A 157 -1.79 18.65 -9.85
N PHE A 158 -1.15 17.90 -8.96
CA PHE A 158 -1.47 17.91 -7.53
C PHE A 158 -0.81 19.06 -6.75
N GLY A 159 0.10 19.83 -7.38
CA GLY A 159 0.55 21.12 -6.89
C GLY A 159 1.86 21.14 -6.12
N SER A 160 2.80 20.22 -6.42
CA SER A 160 4.18 20.23 -5.92
C SER A 160 5.16 20.07 -7.08
N GLU A 161 5.15 21.03 -8.02
CA GLU A 161 6.13 21.09 -9.09
C GLU A 161 7.39 21.84 -8.63
N ALA A 162 8.57 21.23 -8.86
CA ALA A 162 9.85 21.82 -8.50
C ALA A 162 10.97 21.29 -9.41
N ASP A 163 11.83 22.18 -9.90
CA ASP A 163 12.97 21.89 -10.77
C ASP A 163 14.26 22.48 -10.21
N GLY A 164 15.35 21.74 -10.31
CA GLY A 164 16.66 22.10 -9.78
C GLY A 164 16.80 21.88 -8.27
N GLU A 165 18.04 21.65 -7.81
CA GLU A 165 18.35 21.24 -6.44
C GLU A 165 17.79 22.18 -5.36
N ALA A 166 17.83 23.49 -5.58
CA ALA A 166 17.35 24.45 -4.59
C ALA A 166 15.82 24.40 -4.43
N ALA A 167 15.09 24.30 -5.55
CA ALA A 167 13.62 24.27 -5.54
C ALA A 167 13.08 22.96 -4.97
N VAL A 168 13.63 21.79 -5.37
CA VAL A 168 13.21 20.50 -4.83
C VAL A 168 13.47 20.41 -3.33
N ARG A 169 14.60 20.94 -2.83
CA ARG A 169 14.91 21.01 -1.40
C ARG A 169 13.92 21.91 -0.64
N ALA A 170 13.55 23.05 -1.23
CA ALA A 170 12.56 23.94 -0.64
C ALA A 170 11.17 23.29 -0.57
N GLU A 171 10.76 22.53 -1.60
CA GLU A 171 9.48 21.83 -1.63
C GLU A 171 9.45 20.69 -0.60
N VAL A 172 10.54 19.93 -0.41
CA VAL A 172 10.66 18.96 0.69
C VAL A 172 10.37 19.62 2.03
N ARG A 173 11.03 20.74 2.33
CA ARG A 173 10.81 21.50 3.60
C ARG A 173 9.38 21.98 3.76
N LYS A 174 8.76 22.44 2.67
CA LYS A 174 7.37 22.90 2.66
C LYS A 174 6.41 21.75 3.00
N LEU A 175 6.54 20.59 2.36
CA LEU A 175 5.73 19.41 2.65
C LEU A 175 5.91 18.94 4.09
N LEU A 176 7.14 18.91 4.60
CA LEU A 176 7.42 18.57 6.00
C LEU A 176 6.82 19.57 6.98
N LYS A 177 6.89 20.87 6.69
CA LYS A 177 6.21 21.92 7.47
C LYS A 177 4.69 21.74 7.49
N GLU A 178 4.12 21.25 6.41
CA GLU A 178 2.69 20.94 6.30
C GLU A 178 2.30 19.66 7.02
N GLY A 179 3.28 18.85 7.44
CA GLY A 179 3.07 17.63 8.23
C GLY A 179 3.16 16.34 7.43
N ALA A 180 3.84 16.31 6.29
CA ALA A 180 4.13 15.07 5.57
C ALA A 180 4.94 14.09 6.43
N ASP A 181 4.61 12.81 6.36
CA ASP A 181 5.28 11.74 7.10
C ASP A 181 6.50 11.21 6.35
N TYR A 182 6.51 11.31 5.02
CA TYR A 182 7.57 10.89 4.10
C TYR A 182 7.52 11.74 2.83
N ILE A 183 8.49 11.59 1.94
CA ILE A 183 8.55 12.31 0.67
C ILE A 183 8.31 11.34 -0.50
N LYS A 184 7.28 11.62 -1.30
CA LYS A 184 7.03 10.95 -2.59
C LYS A 184 7.62 11.75 -3.71
N ILE A 185 8.41 11.08 -4.57
CA ILE A 185 9.08 11.64 -5.74
C ILE A 185 8.50 11.00 -7.00
N VAL A 186 8.28 11.77 -8.04
CA VAL A 186 7.89 11.28 -9.36
C VAL A 186 9.14 11.28 -10.25
N ALA A 187 9.90 10.19 -10.20
CA ALA A 187 11.21 10.11 -10.84
C ALA A 187 11.18 9.76 -12.33
N SER A 188 10.00 9.40 -12.88
CA SER A 188 9.77 9.21 -14.31
C SER A 188 8.42 9.76 -14.72
N GLY A 189 8.14 9.85 -16.01
CA GLY A 189 6.78 10.06 -16.50
C GLY A 189 5.85 8.91 -16.12
N GLY A 190 4.57 9.03 -16.47
CA GLY A 190 3.52 8.06 -16.16
C GLY A 190 2.27 8.32 -17.01
N SER A 191 1.07 8.09 -16.44
CA SER A 191 -0.21 8.22 -17.16
C SER A 191 -0.69 9.64 -17.41
N THR A 192 0.01 10.67 -16.92
CA THR A 192 -0.29 12.08 -17.19
C THR A 192 -0.05 12.41 -18.68
N ARG A 193 -1.00 13.08 -19.32
CA ARG A 193 -1.02 13.32 -20.77
C ARG A 193 0.22 14.05 -21.31
N THR A 194 0.90 14.84 -20.49
CA THR A 194 2.09 15.63 -20.86
C THR A 194 3.41 14.93 -20.58
N SER A 195 3.40 13.72 -19.97
CA SER A 195 4.59 13.03 -19.52
C SER A 195 4.93 11.80 -20.36
N ASP A 196 6.23 11.48 -20.45
CA ASP A 196 6.73 10.28 -21.12
C ASP A 196 7.19 9.25 -20.05
N PRO A 197 6.50 8.09 -19.93
CA PRO A 197 6.82 7.09 -18.92
C PRO A 197 8.20 6.43 -19.11
N ASN A 198 8.80 6.56 -20.29
CA ASN A 198 10.09 5.95 -20.63
C ASN A 198 11.29 6.81 -20.22
N ARG A 199 11.05 8.02 -19.71
CA ARG A 199 12.10 8.99 -19.38
C ARG A 199 12.16 9.30 -17.90
N ALA A 200 13.38 9.41 -17.37
CA ALA A 200 13.63 9.96 -16.05
C ALA A 200 13.26 11.45 -15.99
N SER A 201 12.53 11.85 -14.92
CA SER A 201 12.11 13.23 -14.70
C SER A 201 13.17 14.07 -14.03
N TYR A 202 14.08 13.47 -13.25
CA TYR A 202 15.08 14.15 -12.45
C TYR A 202 16.47 13.60 -12.67
N THR A 203 17.46 14.48 -12.56
CA THR A 203 18.88 14.14 -12.50
C THR A 203 19.25 13.58 -11.12
N VAL A 204 20.38 12.89 -11.01
CA VAL A 204 20.89 12.39 -9.71
C VAL A 204 21.10 13.50 -8.69
N PRO A 205 21.67 14.68 -9.02
CA PRO A 205 21.81 15.78 -8.05
C PRO A 205 20.47 16.27 -7.47
N GLU A 206 19.43 16.39 -8.30
CA GLU A 206 18.09 16.80 -7.83
C GLU A 206 17.47 15.76 -6.89
N LEU A 207 17.55 14.49 -7.24
CA LEU A 207 17.09 13.38 -6.40
C LEU A 207 17.87 13.33 -5.09
N ALA A 208 19.20 13.48 -5.14
CA ALA A 208 20.06 13.52 -3.96
C ALA A 208 19.74 14.72 -3.04
N ALA A 209 19.37 15.87 -3.62
CA ALA A 209 18.92 17.01 -2.82
C ALA A 209 17.62 16.72 -2.07
N MET A 210 16.67 15.96 -2.67
CA MET A 210 15.43 15.53 -2.01
C MET A 210 15.68 14.50 -0.91
N THR A 211 16.47 13.46 -1.20
CA THR A 211 16.76 12.38 -0.25
C THR A 211 17.59 12.86 0.94
N ASP A 212 18.60 13.70 0.70
CA ASP A 212 19.42 14.32 1.75
C ASP A 212 18.55 15.17 2.70
N GLU A 213 17.68 16.03 2.13
CA GLU A 213 16.82 16.89 2.95
C GLU A 213 15.80 16.05 3.74
N ALA A 214 15.17 15.04 3.13
CA ALA A 214 14.26 14.15 3.83
C ALA A 214 14.97 13.41 4.99
N ARG A 215 16.17 12.88 4.73
CA ARG A 215 16.98 12.15 5.72
C ARG A 215 17.40 13.02 6.90
N ARG A 216 17.74 14.29 6.68
CA ARG A 216 18.04 15.27 7.76
C ARG A 216 16.87 15.43 8.73
N HIS A 217 15.64 15.22 8.24
CA HIS A 217 14.42 15.26 9.05
C HIS A 217 13.94 13.88 9.51
N GLY A 218 14.73 12.81 9.34
CA GLY A 218 14.38 11.44 9.71
C GLY A 218 13.20 10.89 8.90
N LYS A 219 13.06 11.32 7.63
CA LYS A 219 11.95 10.91 6.76
C LYS A 219 12.44 9.99 5.65
N LEU A 220 11.62 8.98 5.33
CA LEU A 220 11.82 8.08 4.20
C LEU A 220 11.43 8.76 2.89
N THR A 221 11.97 8.21 1.80
CA THR A 221 11.66 8.61 0.44
C THR A 221 11.12 7.45 -0.37
N ALA A 222 10.18 7.70 -1.28
CA ALA A 222 9.68 6.71 -2.21
C ALA A 222 9.53 7.34 -3.60
N ALA A 223 9.96 6.64 -4.65
CA ALA A 223 9.97 7.18 -6.00
C ALA A 223 9.16 6.32 -6.98
N HIS A 224 8.29 6.97 -7.78
CA HIS A 224 7.66 6.39 -8.96
C HIS A 224 8.71 6.21 -10.05
N CYS A 225 8.92 5.00 -10.53
CA CYS A 225 9.96 4.63 -11.50
C CYS A 225 9.43 3.65 -12.54
N THR A 226 9.18 4.13 -13.76
CA THR A 226 8.73 3.33 -14.91
C THR A 226 9.79 3.16 -15.99
N SER A 227 10.97 3.74 -15.82
CA SER A 227 12.11 3.60 -16.74
C SER A 227 13.37 3.10 -16.03
N ALA A 228 14.22 2.36 -16.73
CA ALA A 228 15.49 1.86 -16.20
C ALA A 228 16.38 3.01 -15.71
N GLN A 229 16.40 4.14 -16.43
CA GLN A 229 17.17 5.32 -16.04
C GLN A 229 16.66 5.93 -14.72
N SER A 230 15.33 5.98 -14.50
CA SER A 230 14.78 6.51 -13.24
C SER A 230 15.12 5.63 -12.05
N VAL A 231 15.08 4.29 -12.21
CA VAL A 231 15.53 3.34 -11.18
C VAL A 231 16.99 3.56 -10.85
N GLN A 232 17.86 3.65 -11.87
CA GLN A 232 19.29 3.89 -11.70
C GLN A 232 19.54 5.21 -10.95
N ASN A 233 18.95 6.32 -11.39
CA ASN A 233 19.12 7.64 -10.77
C ASN A 233 18.66 7.65 -9.30
N CYS A 234 17.53 6.96 -8.99
CA CYS A 234 17.03 6.84 -7.63
C CYS A 234 17.97 6.03 -6.72
N LEU A 235 18.56 4.95 -7.24
CA LEU A 235 19.56 4.16 -6.49
C LEU A 235 20.84 4.97 -6.25
N ASP A 236 21.30 5.76 -7.23
CA ASP A 236 22.46 6.65 -7.09
C ASP A 236 22.21 7.76 -6.05
N ALA A 237 20.96 8.21 -5.94
CA ALA A 237 20.54 9.23 -4.97
C ALA A 237 20.15 8.68 -3.59
N GLY A 238 20.11 7.35 -3.41
CA GLY A 238 19.77 6.70 -2.14
C GLY A 238 18.31 6.80 -1.74
N VAL A 239 17.39 6.65 -2.69
CA VAL A 239 15.94 6.55 -2.43
C VAL A 239 15.63 5.24 -1.72
N ASP A 240 14.77 5.28 -0.67
CA ASP A 240 14.51 4.13 0.20
C ASP A 240 13.54 3.10 -0.42
N MET A 241 12.63 3.54 -1.31
CA MET A 241 11.67 2.65 -1.98
C MET A 241 11.50 3.00 -3.45
N ILE A 242 11.60 1.99 -4.31
CA ILE A 242 11.36 2.09 -5.76
C ILE A 242 9.95 1.53 -6.05
N ILE A 243 9.07 2.39 -6.49
CA ILE A 243 7.68 2.04 -6.81
C ILE A 243 7.60 1.69 -8.30
N HIS A 244 6.81 0.68 -8.65
CA HIS A 244 6.69 0.02 -9.94
C HIS A 244 7.96 -0.72 -10.34
N CYS A 245 9.12 -0.10 -10.27
CA CYS A 245 10.44 -0.66 -10.59
C CYS A 245 10.45 -1.29 -12.00
N ILE A 246 10.07 -0.51 -13.02
CA ILE A 246 10.00 -0.97 -14.41
C ILE A 246 11.29 -0.61 -15.12
N PHE A 247 11.82 -1.58 -15.90
CA PHE A 247 13.07 -1.40 -16.64
C PHE A 247 12.80 -1.12 -18.12
N THR A 248 11.98 -0.08 -18.42
CA THR A 248 11.75 0.36 -19.78
C THR A 248 12.88 1.30 -20.21
N GLU A 249 13.45 1.02 -21.38
CA GLU A 249 14.49 1.86 -22.00
C GLU A 249 13.85 3.07 -22.73
N PRO A 250 14.61 4.11 -23.10
CA PRO A 250 14.07 5.32 -23.74
C PRO A 250 13.38 5.05 -25.10
N ASP A 251 13.68 3.92 -25.76
CA ASP A 251 13.04 3.49 -27.00
C ASP A 251 11.71 2.75 -26.76
N GLY A 252 11.27 2.64 -25.51
CA GLY A 252 10.04 1.94 -25.12
C GLY A 252 10.20 0.43 -24.97
N THR A 253 11.39 -0.13 -25.21
CA THR A 253 11.62 -1.57 -25.02
C THR A 253 11.81 -1.90 -23.54
N TYR A 254 11.21 -2.99 -23.09
CA TYR A 254 11.48 -3.52 -21.76
C TYR A 254 12.73 -4.42 -21.80
N ARG A 255 13.66 -4.21 -20.88
CA ARG A 255 14.84 -5.07 -20.68
C ARG A 255 15.06 -5.31 -19.20
N PHE A 256 15.01 -6.57 -18.79
CA PHE A 256 15.39 -6.92 -17.42
C PHE A 256 16.85 -6.51 -17.14
N ARG A 257 17.11 -5.92 -15.98
CA ARG A 257 18.39 -5.28 -15.62
C ARG A 257 18.99 -5.94 -14.37
N PRO A 258 19.70 -7.09 -14.53
CA PRO A 258 20.34 -7.77 -13.40
C PRO A 258 21.29 -6.87 -12.59
N ASP A 259 21.99 -5.97 -13.24
CA ASP A 259 22.87 -4.98 -12.63
C ASP A 259 22.13 -4.04 -11.67
N LEU A 260 20.92 -3.59 -12.04
CA LEU A 260 20.08 -2.78 -11.15
C LEU A 260 19.47 -3.62 -10.01
N VAL A 261 19.17 -4.90 -10.27
CA VAL A 261 18.69 -5.84 -9.24
C VAL A 261 19.76 -6.06 -8.17
N GLU A 262 21.00 -6.30 -8.55
CA GLU A 262 22.12 -6.41 -7.60
C GLU A 262 22.27 -5.15 -6.74
N ARG A 263 22.08 -3.98 -7.34
CA ARG A 263 22.12 -2.70 -6.64
C ARG A 263 20.94 -2.48 -5.68
N LEU A 264 19.72 -2.93 -6.06
CA LEU A 264 18.55 -2.91 -5.17
C LEU A 264 18.82 -3.74 -3.91
N VAL A 265 19.38 -4.93 -4.07
CA VAL A 265 19.77 -5.81 -2.95
C VAL A 265 20.84 -5.15 -2.08
N ALA A 266 21.91 -4.64 -2.70
CA ALA A 266 23.01 -4.00 -1.97
C ALA A 266 22.57 -2.75 -1.19
N ALA A 267 21.68 -1.95 -1.77
CA ALA A 267 21.10 -0.76 -1.14
C ALA A 267 20.04 -1.09 -0.09
N LYS A 268 19.54 -2.34 -0.03
CA LYS A 268 18.35 -2.73 0.75
C LYS A 268 17.13 -1.85 0.45
N ALA A 269 17.02 -1.39 -0.79
CA ALA A 269 15.88 -0.60 -1.23
C ALA A 269 14.64 -1.50 -1.35
N TRP A 270 13.51 -1.02 -0.85
CA TRP A 270 12.24 -1.70 -1.02
C TRP A 270 11.72 -1.56 -2.45
N VAL A 271 11.07 -2.59 -2.95
CA VAL A 271 10.34 -2.55 -4.23
C VAL A 271 8.86 -2.78 -4.00
N ASN A 272 8.03 -1.86 -4.48
CA ASN A 272 6.58 -1.99 -4.54
C ASN A 272 6.16 -2.15 -6.01
N PRO A 273 5.87 -3.36 -6.49
CA PRO A 273 5.72 -3.62 -7.93
C PRO A 273 4.39 -3.20 -8.53
N THR A 274 3.31 -3.09 -7.73
CA THR A 274 1.96 -2.67 -8.17
C THR A 274 1.46 -3.43 -9.42
N LEU A 275 1.47 -4.76 -9.33
CA LEU A 275 1.16 -5.62 -10.48
C LEU A 275 -0.33 -5.58 -10.84
N TYR A 276 -1.20 -5.56 -9.82
CA TYR A 276 -2.64 -5.70 -10.06
C TYR A 276 -3.27 -4.47 -10.71
N VAL A 277 -2.74 -3.27 -10.51
CA VAL A 277 -3.27 -2.06 -11.19
C VAL A 277 -3.22 -2.21 -12.72
N MET A 278 -2.16 -2.82 -13.25
CA MET A 278 -2.06 -3.14 -14.69
C MET A 278 -3.06 -4.22 -15.10
N LYS A 279 -3.19 -5.31 -14.31
CA LYS A 279 -4.15 -6.38 -14.57
C LYS A 279 -5.58 -5.85 -14.56
N ALA A 280 -5.95 -5.09 -13.53
CA ALA A 280 -7.28 -4.47 -13.43
C ALA A 280 -7.57 -3.56 -14.63
N GLY A 281 -6.58 -2.77 -15.07
CA GLY A 281 -6.68 -1.94 -16.26
C GLY A 281 -6.99 -2.73 -17.52
N ILE A 282 -6.34 -3.85 -17.74
CA ILE A 282 -6.55 -4.72 -18.90
C ILE A 282 -7.94 -5.38 -18.82
N GLU A 283 -8.23 -6.07 -17.71
CA GLU A 283 -9.42 -6.92 -17.58
C GLU A 283 -10.70 -6.08 -17.52
N ARG A 284 -10.77 -5.08 -16.65
CA ARG A 284 -11.98 -4.27 -16.46
C ARG A 284 -12.27 -3.35 -17.63
N GLN A 285 -11.23 -2.77 -18.23
CA GLN A 285 -11.45 -1.96 -19.44
C GLN A 285 -11.97 -2.81 -20.58
N ARG A 286 -11.45 -4.03 -20.76
CA ARG A 286 -11.95 -4.99 -21.74
C ARG A 286 -13.42 -5.33 -21.49
N GLU A 287 -13.81 -5.68 -20.26
CA GLU A 287 -15.19 -5.97 -19.88
C GLU A 287 -16.15 -4.80 -20.15
N VAL A 288 -15.74 -3.57 -19.85
CA VAL A 288 -16.53 -2.38 -20.11
C VAL A 288 -16.74 -2.21 -21.62
N ARG A 289 -15.67 -2.35 -22.44
CA ARG A 289 -15.78 -2.23 -23.89
C ARG A 289 -16.65 -3.31 -24.51
N GLU A 290 -16.56 -4.53 -24.02
CA GLU A 290 -17.41 -5.66 -24.45
C GLU A 290 -18.89 -5.38 -24.13
N ARG A 291 -19.19 -5.00 -22.88
CA ARG A 291 -20.57 -4.66 -22.46
C ARG A 291 -21.17 -3.50 -23.23
N GLU A 292 -20.37 -2.53 -23.65
CA GLU A 292 -20.80 -1.40 -24.45
C GLU A 292 -20.85 -1.71 -25.96
N GLY A 293 -20.52 -2.93 -26.39
CA GLY A 293 -20.44 -3.29 -27.81
C GLY A 293 -19.34 -2.57 -28.58
N ARG A 294 -18.31 -2.09 -27.89
CA ARG A 294 -17.18 -1.31 -28.46
C ARG A 294 -15.86 -2.07 -28.48
N LEU A 295 -15.88 -3.38 -28.23
CA LEU A 295 -14.69 -4.22 -28.34
C LEU A 295 -14.42 -4.52 -29.81
N THR A 296 -13.33 -3.98 -30.34
CA THR A 296 -12.87 -4.22 -31.71
C THR A 296 -11.69 -5.21 -31.72
N PRO A 297 -11.37 -5.86 -32.87
CA PRO A 297 -10.20 -6.71 -32.99
C PRO A 297 -8.88 -6.01 -32.61
N GLU A 298 -8.75 -4.72 -32.90
CA GLU A 298 -7.56 -3.91 -32.56
C GLU A 298 -7.46 -3.71 -31.06
N LEU A 299 -8.58 -3.43 -30.37
CA LEU A 299 -8.61 -3.33 -28.89
C LEU A 299 -8.31 -4.67 -28.24
N GLU A 300 -8.86 -5.78 -28.76
CA GLU A 300 -8.54 -7.10 -28.24
C GLU A 300 -7.04 -7.42 -28.39
N ALA A 301 -6.43 -7.08 -29.54
CA ALA A 301 -4.99 -7.25 -29.74
C ALA A 301 -4.15 -6.39 -28.75
N GLN A 302 -4.63 -5.18 -28.41
CA GLN A 302 -3.99 -4.33 -27.40
C GLN A 302 -4.08 -4.95 -26.00
N PHE A 303 -5.25 -5.50 -25.62
CA PHE A 303 -5.40 -6.18 -24.33
C PHE A 303 -4.53 -7.44 -24.24
N GLU A 304 -4.42 -8.20 -25.30
CA GLU A 304 -3.51 -9.35 -25.36
C GLU A 304 -2.03 -8.92 -25.26
N ALA A 305 -1.65 -7.81 -25.91
CA ALA A 305 -0.30 -7.25 -25.73
C ALA A 305 -0.07 -6.79 -24.29
N GLY A 306 -1.07 -6.18 -23.65
CA GLY A 306 -1.05 -5.81 -22.25
C GLY A 306 -0.85 -7.02 -21.33
N ARG A 307 -1.56 -8.14 -21.55
CA ARG A 307 -1.38 -9.39 -20.79
C ARG A 307 0.05 -9.93 -20.90
N ARG A 308 0.59 -9.98 -22.13
CA ARG A 308 2.00 -10.40 -22.33
C ARG A 308 2.98 -9.48 -21.59
N ALA A 309 2.73 -8.18 -21.59
CA ALA A 309 3.54 -7.23 -20.82
C ALA A 309 3.43 -7.44 -19.31
N LEU A 310 2.24 -7.79 -18.82
CA LEU A 310 2.02 -8.17 -17.41
C LEU A 310 2.80 -9.44 -17.05
N ASP A 311 2.76 -10.49 -17.90
CA ASP A 311 3.51 -11.74 -17.68
C ASP A 311 5.02 -11.47 -17.56
N VAL A 312 5.57 -10.60 -18.41
CA VAL A 312 6.97 -10.16 -18.34
C VAL A 312 7.26 -9.45 -17.00
N ARG A 313 6.35 -8.63 -16.52
CA ARG A 313 6.51 -7.95 -15.23
C ARG A 313 6.42 -8.90 -14.04
N VAL A 314 5.49 -9.85 -14.07
CA VAL A 314 5.37 -10.91 -13.04
C VAL A 314 6.66 -11.72 -12.97
N ASP A 315 7.22 -12.10 -14.12
CA ASP A 315 8.51 -12.80 -14.19
C ASP A 315 9.68 -11.96 -13.65
N ALA A 316 9.71 -10.66 -13.96
CA ALA A 316 10.72 -9.75 -13.42
C ALA A 316 10.64 -9.64 -11.88
N VAL A 317 9.43 -9.56 -11.32
CA VAL A 317 9.22 -9.53 -9.86
C VAL A 317 9.69 -10.85 -9.24
N ARG A 318 9.42 -12.00 -9.88
CA ARG A 318 9.93 -13.30 -9.46
C ARG A 318 11.45 -13.30 -9.39
N GLN A 319 12.13 -12.89 -10.47
CA GLN A 319 13.60 -12.83 -10.53
C GLN A 319 14.18 -11.88 -9.47
N MET A 320 13.56 -10.71 -9.25
CA MET A 320 13.97 -9.78 -8.20
C MET A 320 13.81 -10.38 -6.79
N SER A 321 12.69 -11.09 -6.54
CA SER A 321 12.45 -11.76 -5.27
C SER A 321 13.46 -12.89 -5.01
N GLU A 322 13.72 -13.73 -6.02
CA GLU A 322 14.73 -14.80 -5.97
C GLU A 322 16.15 -14.26 -5.71
N ALA A 323 16.45 -13.07 -6.22
CA ALA A 323 17.71 -12.37 -5.96
C ALA A 323 17.81 -11.76 -4.55
N GLY A 324 16.72 -11.75 -3.77
CA GLY A 324 16.68 -11.21 -2.41
C GLY A 324 16.31 -9.72 -2.29
N VAL A 325 15.70 -9.13 -3.32
CA VAL A 325 15.14 -7.77 -3.24
C VAL A 325 14.01 -7.74 -2.22
N LEU A 326 13.99 -6.73 -1.36
CA LEU A 326 12.93 -6.53 -0.37
C LEU A 326 11.62 -6.13 -1.06
N MET A 327 10.62 -7.01 -1.01
CA MET A 327 9.30 -6.78 -1.62
C MET A 327 8.30 -6.25 -0.60
N THR A 328 7.46 -5.30 -1.03
CA THR A 328 6.32 -4.81 -0.26
C THR A 328 5.06 -4.77 -1.12
N ALA A 329 3.92 -5.14 -0.54
CA ALA A 329 2.64 -4.97 -1.21
C ALA A 329 2.14 -3.53 -1.06
N GLY A 330 1.70 -2.97 -2.17
CA GLY A 330 1.05 -1.67 -2.23
C GLY A 330 0.24 -1.62 -3.52
N SER A 331 -1.04 -1.31 -3.40
CA SER A 331 -2.01 -1.55 -4.46
C SER A 331 -1.95 -0.57 -5.62
N ASP A 332 -1.58 0.68 -5.37
CA ASP A 332 -1.80 1.81 -6.27
C ASP A 332 -3.32 2.10 -6.47
N SER A 333 -4.16 1.55 -5.58
CA SER A 333 -5.61 1.70 -5.59
C SER A 333 -6.02 3.01 -4.90
N PRO A 334 -7.15 3.59 -5.30
CA PRO A 334 -7.99 3.27 -6.44
C PRO A 334 -7.61 4.01 -7.73
N TRP A 335 -6.38 3.86 -8.22
CA TRP A 335 -5.93 4.45 -9.47
C TRP A 335 -6.38 3.62 -10.70
N GLY A 336 -6.67 4.30 -11.81
CA GLY A 336 -7.14 3.64 -13.03
C GLY A 336 -8.43 2.84 -12.80
N TRP A 337 -8.42 1.56 -13.14
CA TRP A 337 -9.56 0.63 -13.01
C TRP A 337 -9.52 -0.23 -11.74
N TYR A 338 -8.62 0.06 -10.82
CA TYR A 338 -8.46 -0.71 -9.59
C TYR A 338 -9.40 -0.16 -8.49
N ALA A 339 -10.47 -0.89 -8.18
CA ALA A 339 -11.45 -0.45 -7.20
C ALA A 339 -10.88 -0.40 -5.76
N PRO A 340 -11.37 0.52 -4.91
CA PRO A 340 -10.95 0.56 -3.52
C PRO A 340 -11.41 -0.70 -2.76
N GLY A 341 -10.59 -1.15 -1.80
CA GLY A 341 -10.90 -2.31 -0.96
C GLY A 341 -10.46 -3.66 -1.52
N GLU A 342 -9.84 -3.70 -2.69
CA GLU A 342 -9.42 -4.93 -3.36
C GLU A 342 -7.91 -5.24 -3.20
N PHE A 343 -7.27 -4.71 -2.17
CA PHE A 343 -5.82 -4.84 -1.92
C PHE A 343 -5.30 -6.29 -1.92
N VAL A 344 -6.13 -7.27 -1.53
CA VAL A 344 -5.77 -8.68 -1.54
C VAL A 344 -5.34 -9.18 -2.93
N HIS A 345 -5.82 -8.57 -4.01
CA HIS A 345 -5.36 -8.89 -5.36
C HIS A 345 -3.86 -8.63 -5.55
N GLU A 346 -3.31 -7.53 -5.01
CA GLU A 346 -1.88 -7.27 -5.10
C GLU A 346 -1.06 -8.29 -4.30
N ILE A 347 -1.54 -8.67 -3.09
CA ILE A 347 -0.91 -9.74 -2.30
C ILE A 347 -0.92 -11.07 -3.07
N HIS A 348 -2.04 -11.41 -3.74
CA HIS A 348 -2.15 -12.59 -4.58
C HIS A 348 -1.22 -12.52 -5.80
N MET A 349 -1.09 -11.35 -6.45
CA MET A 349 -0.13 -11.18 -7.56
C MET A 349 1.32 -11.42 -7.14
N LEU A 350 1.71 -11.01 -5.93
CA LEU A 350 3.03 -11.31 -5.38
C LEU A 350 3.24 -12.83 -5.21
N ALA A 351 2.20 -13.56 -4.75
CA ALA A 351 2.25 -15.02 -4.68
C ALA A 351 2.38 -15.65 -6.09
N GLN A 352 1.65 -15.14 -7.09
CA GLN A 352 1.78 -15.57 -8.48
C GLN A 352 3.18 -15.25 -9.06
N ALA A 353 3.83 -14.21 -8.55
CA ALA A 353 5.22 -13.87 -8.86
C ALA A 353 6.26 -14.68 -8.07
N GLY A 354 5.85 -15.76 -7.38
CA GLY A 354 6.74 -16.75 -6.79
C GLY A 354 7.00 -16.62 -5.28
N LEU A 355 6.44 -15.62 -4.61
CA LEU A 355 6.47 -15.59 -3.14
C LEU A 355 5.58 -16.72 -2.59
N SER A 356 5.99 -17.41 -1.54
CA SER A 356 5.08 -18.27 -0.79
C SER A 356 3.91 -17.45 -0.23
N TYR A 357 2.78 -18.07 0.06
CA TYR A 357 1.63 -17.35 0.65
C TYR A 357 1.99 -16.64 1.96
N SER A 358 2.83 -17.24 2.79
CA SER A 358 3.32 -16.61 4.02
C SER A 358 4.16 -15.36 3.73
N GLU A 359 5.06 -15.40 2.75
CA GLU A 359 5.86 -14.23 2.34
C GLU A 359 4.99 -13.12 1.73
N ALA A 360 4.01 -13.49 0.90
CA ALA A 360 3.06 -12.53 0.33
C ALA A 360 2.21 -11.85 1.41
N ILE A 361 1.75 -12.60 2.44
CA ILE A 361 1.05 -12.04 3.61
C ILE A 361 1.99 -11.10 4.38
N VAL A 362 3.25 -11.48 4.62
CA VAL A 362 4.24 -10.62 5.27
C VAL A 362 4.46 -9.34 4.44
N ALA A 363 4.54 -9.43 3.10
CA ALA A 363 4.67 -8.26 2.23
C ALA A 363 3.47 -7.31 2.32
N GLY A 364 2.27 -7.80 2.66
CA GLY A 364 1.05 -7.01 2.88
C GLY A 364 0.75 -6.70 4.36
N THR A 365 1.65 -7.02 5.29
CA THR A 365 1.50 -6.77 6.73
C THR A 365 2.80 -6.20 7.33
N ALA A 366 3.63 -7.04 7.92
CA ALA A 366 4.86 -6.61 8.61
C ALA A 366 5.89 -5.98 7.67
N GLY A 367 6.12 -6.58 6.51
CA GLY A 367 7.04 -6.04 5.49
C GLY A 367 6.57 -4.68 4.99
N ALA A 368 5.26 -4.54 4.70
CA ALA A 368 4.70 -3.24 4.32
C ALA A 368 4.84 -2.21 5.46
N ALA A 369 4.57 -2.59 6.70
CA ALA A 369 4.72 -1.68 7.85
C ALA A 369 6.19 -1.22 8.04
N ASP A 370 7.15 -2.12 7.86
CA ASP A 370 8.58 -1.78 7.91
C ASP A 370 8.98 -0.85 6.76
N SER A 371 8.53 -1.15 5.54
CA SER A 371 8.85 -0.39 4.33
C SER A 371 8.36 1.06 4.36
N ILE A 372 7.26 1.33 5.10
CA ILE A 372 6.70 2.68 5.26
C ILE A 372 7.05 3.33 6.62
N GLY A 373 7.93 2.70 7.40
CA GLY A 373 8.45 3.26 8.66
C GLY A 373 7.52 3.17 9.87
N VAL A 374 6.49 2.33 9.84
CA VAL A 374 5.54 2.15 10.95
C VAL A 374 5.58 0.76 11.58
N GLY A 375 6.58 -0.05 11.28
CA GLY A 375 6.74 -1.41 11.82
C GLY A 375 6.80 -1.49 13.34
N ALA A 376 7.08 -0.36 14.03
CA ALA A 376 6.99 -0.27 15.47
C ALA A 376 5.56 -0.31 16.03
N VAL A 377 4.54 0.02 15.22
CA VAL A 377 3.15 0.17 15.67
C VAL A 377 2.14 -0.68 14.89
N ALA A 378 2.44 -1.09 13.65
CA ALA A 378 1.55 -1.83 12.78
C ALA A 378 2.20 -3.09 12.20
N GLY A 379 1.40 -3.95 11.55
CA GLY A 379 1.83 -5.11 10.78
C GLY A 379 2.21 -6.35 11.59
N ARG A 380 2.20 -6.29 12.93
CA ARG A 380 2.56 -7.43 13.82
C ARG A 380 1.65 -7.50 15.04
N LEU A 381 1.29 -8.74 15.43
CA LEU A 381 0.56 -9.04 16.65
C LEU A 381 1.53 -9.54 17.73
N LEU A 382 2.26 -8.62 18.36
CA LEU A 382 3.23 -8.93 19.41
C LEU A 382 2.85 -8.19 20.71
N PRO A 383 3.21 -8.73 21.90
CA PRO A 383 2.97 -8.05 23.17
C PRO A 383 3.46 -6.60 23.16
N GLY A 384 2.62 -5.68 23.65
CA GLY A 384 2.88 -4.24 23.66
C GLY A 384 2.52 -3.50 22.37
N ARG A 385 2.34 -4.20 21.24
CA ARG A 385 1.93 -3.60 19.96
C ARG A 385 0.45 -3.21 19.97
N GLN A 386 0.09 -2.28 19.12
CA GLN A 386 -1.32 -1.92 18.91
C GLN A 386 -2.06 -3.12 18.31
N ALA A 387 -3.28 -3.37 18.78
CA ALA A 387 -4.10 -4.48 18.30
C ALA A 387 -4.89 -4.04 17.06
N ASP A 388 -4.17 -3.86 15.95
CA ASP A 388 -4.71 -3.71 14.61
C ASP A 388 -4.69 -5.11 13.98
N LEU A 389 -5.86 -5.72 13.80
CA LEU A 389 -5.96 -7.12 13.36
C LEU A 389 -7.16 -7.37 12.45
N LEU A 390 -7.03 -8.42 11.69
CA LEU A 390 -8.01 -8.96 10.76
C LEU A 390 -8.35 -10.39 11.18
N VAL A 391 -9.60 -10.77 11.09
CA VAL A 391 -10.06 -12.14 11.23
C VAL A 391 -10.67 -12.58 9.91
N VAL A 392 -10.16 -13.65 9.33
CA VAL A 392 -10.65 -14.21 8.07
C VAL A 392 -11.12 -15.64 8.26
N ARG A 393 -12.14 -16.05 7.51
CA ARG A 393 -12.53 -17.47 7.42
C ARG A 393 -11.52 -18.20 6.57
N GLY A 394 -11.07 -19.39 7.05
CA GLY A 394 -10.13 -20.24 6.33
C GLY A 394 -8.68 -20.09 6.78
N ASP A 395 -7.76 -20.49 5.92
CA ASP A 395 -6.31 -20.54 6.17
C ASP A 395 -5.54 -19.88 5.01
N PRO A 396 -5.25 -18.58 5.09
CA PRO A 396 -4.60 -17.86 4.00
C PRO A 396 -3.15 -18.32 3.74
N THR A 397 -2.56 -19.14 4.62
CA THR A 397 -1.24 -19.75 4.36
C THR A 397 -1.32 -20.95 3.41
N ARG A 398 -2.52 -21.49 3.19
CA ARG A 398 -2.80 -22.58 2.25
C ARG A 398 -3.59 -22.13 1.04
N GLU A 399 -4.46 -21.15 1.21
CA GLU A 399 -5.28 -20.55 0.16
C GLU A 399 -5.30 -19.04 0.36
N ILE A 400 -4.47 -18.32 -0.38
CA ILE A 400 -4.27 -16.87 -0.21
C ILE A 400 -5.56 -16.06 -0.38
N THR A 401 -6.50 -16.58 -1.18
CA THR A 401 -7.80 -15.96 -1.43
C THR A 401 -8.73 -15.99 -0.21
N ASP A 402 -8.43 -16.77 0.83
CA ASP A 402 -9.12 -16.69 2.12
C ASP A 402 -8.99 -15.32 2.80
N LEU A 403 -8.02 -14.49 2.40
CA LEU A 403 -7.93 -13.10 2.83
C LEU A 403 -9.15 -12.25 2.46
N TRP A 404 -9.93 -12.65 1.43
CA TRP A 404 -11.19 -12.00 1.06
C TRP A 404 -12.32 -12.28 2.05
N ASN A 405 -12.25 -13.39 2.77
CA ASN A 405 -13.31 -13.87 3.65
C ASN A 405 -13.29 -13.18 5.02
N VAL A 406 -13.28 -11.84 5.01
CA VAL A 406 -13.16 -11.00 6.22
C VAL A 406 -14.38 -11.19 7.13
N LEU A 407 -14.17 -11.72 8.32
CA LEU A 407 -15.17 -11.84 9.37
C LEU A 407 -15.24 -10.57 10.23
N ASP A 408 -14.10 -10.15 10.75
CA ASP A 408 -13.99 -8.95 11.59
C ASP A 408 -12.67 -8.20 11.35
N VAL A 409 -12.72 -6.90 11.55
CA VAL A 409 -11.56 -6.00 11.55
C VAL A 409 -11.50 -5.30 12.90
N TYR A 410 -10.32 -5.20 13.47
CA TYR A 410 -10.07 -4.43 14.70
C TYR A 410 -9.01 -3.37 14.44
N GLN A 411 -9.27 -2.18 14.89
CA GLN A 411 -8.31 -1.07 14.88
C GLN A 411 -8.11 -0.54 16.30
N ALA A 412 -6.87 -0.52 16.77
CA ALA A 412 -6.55 -0.18 18.14
C ALA A 412 -7.38 -0.97 19.17
N GLY A 413 -7.58 -2.26 18.93
CA GLY A 413 -8.35 -3.17 19.78
C GLY A 413 -9.86 -2.99 19.75
N ARG A 414 -10.37 -2.05 18.96
CA ARG A 414 -11.82 -1.83 18.79
C ARG A 414 -12.31 -2.49 17.52
N ARG A 415 -13.36 -3.27 17.62
CA ARG A 415 -14.02 -3.85 16.46
C ARG A 415 -14.57 -2.75 15.56
N VAL A 416 -14.26 -2.80 14.29
CA VAL A 416 -14.77 -1.89 13.27
C VAL A 416 -16.22 -2.30 12.95
N GLU A 417 -17.15 -1.36 13.06
CA GLU A 417 -18.52 -1.57 12.63
C GLU A 417 -18.55 -1.55 11.10
N ARG A 418 -18.73 -2.75 10.52
CA ARG A 418 -18.89 -2.94 9.08
C ARG A 418 -20.39 -3.05 8.84
N GLY A 419 -21.01 -1.98 8.28
CA GLY A 419 -22.41 -2.05 7.87
C GLY A 419 -22.64 -3.28 6.97
N VAL A 420 -23.84 -3.86 7.03
CA VAL A 420 -24.24 -4.94 6.11
C VAL A 420 -24.12 -4.36 4.70
N GLN A 421 -23.20 -4.93 3.88
CA GLN A 421 -23.10 -4.63 2.45
C GLN A 421 -24.24 -5.30 1.72
#